data_453ba4eb87f08ccfa85145d074a11718
#
_entry.id   453ba4eb87f08ccfa85145d074a11718
#
_cell.length_a   1.000
_cell.length_b   1.000
_cell.length_c   1.000
_cell.angle_alpha   90.00
_cell.angle_beta   90.00
_cell.angle_gamma   90.00
#
_symmetry.space_group_name_H-M   'P 1'
#
loop_
_entity.id
_entity.type
_entity.pdbx_description
1 polymer ?
#
loop_
_entity_poly.entity_id
_entity_poly.type
_entity_poly.pdbx_seq_one_letter_code
_entity_poly.pdbx_strand_id
1 'polypeptide(L)'
;MGNIARLLLIATACWIAPAGWADALVIDTAAMEKAVKAGALVWDAREEKEYAAGHIPGAVNIGYVGEVFRDANREDPPSAAAASRIFGGAGMDILHRDVVVYTRKGDPFAYYGARMVEYYGGRHARVYHGGIDDWKAAGKPLDTGEVKLAPVALSLTVEGQGALGNKELVERVRTGSAQILDVRTVKEYTGEDIRAIRGGHVPGAVNVPYEANWVDPEAATRLAAKQTTSRDGLSLKPRDELRQLYAKLDPQKETVVYCQSGVRASETAAVLRDLGFTNVKVHEPSWLGYAGVLSAPAEDEVFVNVGALNARMAALQGRVKDLEAELAKMRSDKR
;
A
#
# COMPACT_ATOMS: atom_id res chain seq x y z
N MET A 1 20.17 20.08 -69.99
CA MET A 1 18.79 19.80 -69.46
C MET A 1 18.93 18.81 -68.32
N GLY A 2 19.08 19.27 -67.12
CA GLY A 2 19.28 18.42 -65.94
C GLY A 2 18.11 18.57 -65.00
N ASN A 3 17.37 17.47 -64.76
CA ASN A 3 16.27 17.43 -63.81
C ASN A 3 16.84 17.16 -62.38
N ILE A 4 16.68 18.16 -61.54
CA ILE A 4 16.98 18.03 -60.09
C ILE A 4 15.68 17.53 -59.43
N ALA A 5 15.66 16.25 -59.01
CA ALA A 5 14.61 15.70 -58.19
C ALA A 5 14.82 16.18 -56.73
N ARG A 6 13.88 16.96 -56.23
CA ARG A 6 13.81 17.32 -54.79
C ARG A 6 13.20 16.19 -54.01
N LEU A 7 13.99 15.51 -53.20
CA LEU A 7 13.49 14.63 -52.15
C LEU A 7 12.85 15.46 -51.03
N LEU A 8 11.54 15.34 -50.85
CA LEU A 8 10.84 15.79 -49.66
C LEU A 8 11.05 14.74 -48.57
N LEU A 9 11.85 15.08 -47.54
CA LEU A 9 11.87 14.36 -46.29
C LEU A 9 10.60 14.74 -45.49
N ILE A 10 9.63 13.80 -45.45
CA ILE A 10 8.50 13.90 -44.50
C ILE A 10 9.00 13.41 -43.16
N ALA A 11 9.31 14.34 -42.25
CA ALA A 11 9.54 14.03 -40.85
C ALA A 11 8.20 13.66 -40.20
N THR A 12 7.96 12.38 -40.04
CA THR A 12 6.87 11.88 -39.18
C THR A 12 7.24 12.19 -37.73
N ALA A 13 6.71 13.28 -37.20
CA ALA A 13 6.73 13.54 -35.77
C ALA A 13 5.83 12.47 -35.11
N CYS A 14 6.46 11.46 -34.47
CA CYS A 14 5.77 10.62 -33.51
C CYS A 14 5.30 11.52 -32.37
N TRP A 15 4.04 11.88 -32.39
CA TRP A 15 3.36 12.41 -31.22
C TRP A 15 3.28 11.27 -30.19
N ILE A 16 4.20 11.27 -29.24
CA ILE A 16 4.02 10.53 -27.98
C ILE A 16 2.91 11.29 -27.26
N ALA A 17 1.68 10.83 -27.39
CA ALA A 17 0.59 11.29 -26.55
C ALA A 17 1.05 11.13 -25.08
N PRO A 18 0.85 12.14 -24.20
CA PRO A 18 1.10 11.95 -22.78
C PRO A 18 0.24 10.76 -22.35
N ALA A 19 0.84 9.79 -21.64
CA ALA A 19 0.14 8.64 -21.09
C ALA A 19 -1.13 9.15 -20.40
N GLY A 20 -2.26 8.90 -21.04
CA GLY A 20 -3.55 9.37 -20.56
C GLY A 20 -3.89 8.62 -19.28
N TRP A 21 -4.75 9.16 -18.46
CA TRP A 21 -5.31 8.58 -17.25
C TRP A 21 -5.82 7.14 -17.41
N ALA A 22 -5.88 6.62 -18.63
CA ALA A 22 -6.28 5.24 -18.96
C ALA A 22 -5.32 4.19 -18.40
N ASP A 23 -4.06 4.52 -18.15
CA ASP A 23 -3.02 3.60 -17.70
C ASP A 23 -2.57 3.87 -16.24
N ALA A 24 -3.16 4.84 -15.54
CA ALA A 24 -2.82 5.16 -14.17
C ALA A 24 -3.20 4.02 -13.23
N LEU A 25 -2.29 3.71 -12.28
CA LEU A 25 -2.53 2.71 -11.23
C LEU A 25 -3.51 3.25 -10.19
N VAL A 26 -3.42 4.53 -9.87
CA VAL A 26 -4.30 5.20 -8.93
C VAL A 26 -5.39 5.94 -9.70
N ILE A 27 -6.64 5.56 -9.48
CA ILE A 27 -7.78 6.07 -10.23
C ILE A 27 -8.72 6.92 -9.35
N ASP A 28 -9.40 7.85 -9.99
CA ASP A 28 -10.44 8.68 -9.41
C ASP A 28 -11.84 8.04 -9.50
N THR A 29 -12.87 8.73 -8.96
CA THR A 29 -14.25 8.26 -8.95
C THR A 29 -14.81 8.05 -10.37
N ALA A 30 -14.45 8.91 -11.33
CA ALA A 30 -14.93 8.79 -12.70
C ALA A 30 -14.35 7.55 -13.42
N ALA A 31 -13.05 7.31 -13.22
CA ALA A 31 -12.39 6.12 -13.74
C ALA A 31 -12.89 4.83 -13.04
N MET A 32 -13.17 4.90 -11.72
CA MET A 32 -13.79 3.79 -10.98
C MET A 32 -15.18 3.44 -11.55
N GLU A 33 -16.02 4.44 -11.78
CA GLU A 33 -17.35 4.23 -12.40
C GLU A 33 -17.24 3.59 -13.79
N LYS A 34 -16.28 4.04 -14.59
CA LYS A 34 -15.99 3.44 -15.90
C LYS A 34 -15.53 1.99 -15.78
N ALA A 35 -14.68 1.67 -14.81
CA ALA A 35 -14.18 0.31 -14.58
C ALA A 35 -15.32 -0.63 -14.17
N VAL A 36 -16.22 -0.21 -13.26
CA VAL A 36 -17.42 -0.96 -12.88
C VAL A 36 -18.29 -1.25 -14.12
N LYS A 37 -18.59 -0.23 -14.94
CA LYS A 37 -19.38 -0.39 -16.16
C LYS A 37 -18.71 -1.30 -17.20
N ALA A 38 -17.40 -1.33 -17.24
CA ALA A 38 -16.61 -2.21 -18.11
C ALA A 38 -16.51 -3.66 -17.60
N GLY A 39 -17.06 -3.97 -16.43
CA GLY A 39 -17.06 -5.32 -15.86
C GLY A 39 -15.73 -5.72 -15.22
N ALA A 40 -14.92 -4.75 -14.76
CA ALA A 40 -13.75 -5.06 -13.96
C ALA A 40 -14.13 -5.82 -12.67
N LEU A 41 -13.21 -6.62 -12.14
CA LEU A 41 -13.36 -7.16 -10.79
C LEU A 41 -13.15 -6.02 -9.79
N VAL A 42 -14.14 -5.74 -8.99
CA VAL A 42 -14.06 -4.75 -7.91
C VAL A 42 -13.85 -5.49 -6.60
N TRP A 43 -12.73 -5.23 -5.95
CA TRP A 43 -12.40 -5.82 -4.66
C TRP A 43 -12.54 -4.79 -3.54
N ASP A 44 -13.54 -4.98 -2.68
CA ASP A 44 -13.64 -4.28 -1.41
C ASP A 44 -12.75 -4.98 -0.38
N ALA A 45 -11.63 -4.38 -0.06
CA ALA A 45 -10.61 -4.97 0.82
C ALA A 45 -10.78 -4.58 2.30
N ARG A 46 -11.94 -4.00 2.67
CA ARG A 46 -12.32 -3.67 4.04
C ARG A 46 -12.81 -4.89 4.81
N GLU A 47 -13.03 -4.71 6.11
CA GLU A 47 -13.68 -5.72 6.95
C GLU A 47 -15.08 -6.08 6.42
N GLU A 48 -15.48 -7.36 6.59
CA GLU A 48 -16.79 -7.88 6.16
C GLU A 48 -17.96 -7.06 6.71
N LYS A 49 -17.88 -6.63 7.97
CA LYS A 49 -18.89 -5.77 8.60
C LYS A 49 -19.07 -4.43 7.88
N GLU A 50 -17.99 -3.83 7.39
CA GLU A 50 -18.04 -2.57 6.67
C GLU A 50 -18.59 -2.74 5.26
N TYR A 51 -18.21 -3.84 4.61
CA TYR A 51 -18.76 -4.25 3.32
C TYR A 51 -20.28 -4.46 3.42
N ALA A 52 -20.75 -5.21 4.40
CA ALA A 52 -22.17 -5.47 4.62
C ALA A 52 -22.98 -4.18 4.94
N ALA A 53 -22.35 -3.19 5.56
CA ALA A 53 -22.97 -1.88 5.84
C ALA A 53 -23.13 -1.01 4.59
N GLY A 54 -22.44 -1.33 3.49
CA GLY A 54 -22.56 -0.67 2.20
C GLY A 54 -21.25 -0.67 1.43
N HIS A 55 -21.33 -1.11 0.18
CA HIS A 55 -20.18 -1.25 -0.73
C HIS A 55 -20.52 -0.76 -2.15
N ILE A 56 -19.51 -0.61 -2.99
CA ILE A 56 -19.68 -0.24 -4.40
C ILE A 56 -20.37 -1.42 -5.12
N PRO A 57 -21.43 -1.17 -5.92
CA PRO A 57 -22.18 -2.22 -6.58
C PRO A 57 -21.28 -3.19 -7.38
N GLY A 58 -21.49 -4.48 -7.19
CA GLY A 58 -20.71 -5.53 -7.84
C GLY A 58 -19.36 -5.82 -7.18
N ALA A 59 -18.99 -5.13 -6.11
CA ALA A 59 -17.76 -5.42 -5.39
C ALA A 59 -17.84 -6.74 -4.63
N VAL A 60 -16.74 -7.51 -4.68
CA VAL A 60 -16.53 -8.74 -3.91
C VAL A 60 -15.71 -8.41 -2.69
N ASN A 61 -16.04 -9.00 -1.55
CA ASN A 61 -15.24 -8.95 -0.33
C ASN A 61 -14.75 -10.36 0.02
N ILE A 62 -13.49 -10.48 0.38
CA ILE A 62 -12.85 -11.74 0.82
C ILE A 62 -12.24 -11.59 2.22
N GLY A 63 -12.77 -10.67 3.00
CA GLY A 63 -12.27 -10.28 4.31
C GLY A 63 -11.25 -9.13 4.22
N TYR A 64 -10.82 -8.66 5.40
CA TYR A 64 -9.84 -7.58 5.49
C TYR A 64 -8.49 -8.03 4.95
N VAL A 65 -7.98 -7.32 3.95
CA VAL A 65 -6.75 -7.71 3.25
C VAL A 65 -5.54 -7.81 4.18
N GLY A 66 -5.50 -7.01 5.24
CA GLY A 66 -4.45 -7.04 6.26
C GLY A 66 -4.43 -8.31 7.11
N GLU A 67 -5.53 -9.07 7.15
CA GLU A 67 -5.64 -10.35 7.86
C GLU A 67 -5.54 -11.53 6.90
N VAL A 68 -6.19 -11.42 5.74
CA VAL A 68 -6.28 -12.53 4.77
C VAL A 68 -4.97 -12.74 4.02
N PHE A 69 -4.24 -11.65 3.73
CA PHE A 69 -3.00 -11.69 2.94
C PHE A 69 -1.74 -11.42 3.75
N ARG A 70 -1.79 -11.60 5.06
CA ARG A 70 -0.60 -11.41 5.92
C ARG A 70 -0.55 -12.43 7.03
N ASP A 71 0.65 -12.94 7.31
CA ASP A 71 0.92 -13.74 8.50
C ASP A 71 0.89 -12.85 9.76
N ALA A 72 0.24 -13.34 10.83
CA ALA A 72 0.03 -12.55 12.04
C ALA A 72 1.33 -12.18 12.80
N ASN A 73 2.42 -12.91 12.57
CA ASN A 73 3.68 -12.72 13.29
C ASN A 73 4.75 -12.02 12.44
N ARG A 74 4.92 -12.47 11.20
CA ARG A 74 5.97 -11.98 10.30
C ARG A 74 5.46 -10.98 9.28
N GLU A 75 4.14 -10.91 9.16
CA GLU A 75 3.45 -10.06 8.18
C GLU A 75 3.79 -10.40 6.72
N ASP A 76 4.30 -11.61 6.48
CA ASP A 76 4.61 -12.12 5.13
C ASP A 76 3.32 -12.44 4.36
N PRO A 77 3.32 -12.30 3.02
CA PRO A 77 2.23 -12.77 2.17
C PRO A 77 2.04 -14.29 2.27
N PRO A 78 0.81 -14.82 2.09
CA PRO A 78 0.56 -16.25 2.06
C PRO A 78 1.29 -16.94 0.89
N SER A 79 1.40 -18.26 0.93
CA SER A 79 1.93 -19.01 -0.22
C SER A 79 1.05 -18.87 -1.45
N ALA A 80 1.62 -19.01 -2.66
CA ALA A 80 0.86 -18.95 -3.90
C ALA A 80 -0.32 -19.94 -3.93
N ALA A 81 -0.15 -21.16 -3.35
CA ALA A 81 -1.24 -22.12 -3.22
C ALA A 81 -2.36 -21.64 -2.29
N ALA A 82 -2.02 -20.92 -1.20
CA ALA A 82 -3.04 -20.32 -0.33
C ALA A 82 -3.75 -19.16 -1.03
N ALA A 83 -3.01 -18.27 -1.70
CA ALA A 83 -3.57 -17.18 -2.50
C ALA A 83 -4.49 -17.71 -3.63
N SER A 84 -4.11 -18.81 -4.31
CA SER A 84 -4.95 -19.48 -5.32
C SER A 84 -6.29 -19.91 -4.74
N ARG A 85 -6.31 -20.46 -3.51
CA ARG A 85 -7.56 -20.84 -2.85
C ARG A 85 -8.39 -19.62 -2.45
N ILE A 86 -7.76 -18.57 -1.96
CA ILE A 86 -8.44 -17.35 -1.51
C ILE A 86 -9.12 -16.66 -2.71
N PHE A 87 -8.36 -16.29 -3.72
CA PHE A 87 -8.90 -15.63 -4.91
C PHE A 87 -9.84 -16.53 -5.71
N GLY A 88 -9.44 -17.78 -5.94
CA GLY A 88 -10.23 -18.75 -6.71
C GLY A 88 -11.54 -19.12 -6.03
N GLY A 89 -11.53 -19.32 -4.72
CA GLY A 89 -12.74 -19.59 -3.92
C GLY A 89 -13.75 -18.47 -3.97
N ALA A 90 -13.29 -17.23 -4.03
CA ALA A 90 -14.11 -16.03 -4.18
C ALA A 90 -14.52 -15.74 -5.65
N GLY A 91 -14.10 -16.57 -6.61
CA GLY A 91 -14.39 -16.37 -8.03
C GLY A 91 -13.62 -15.19 -8.65
N MET A 92 -12.58 -14.72 -7.99
CA MET A 92 -11.75 -13.60 -8.47
C MET A 92 -10.68 -14.11 -9.43
N ASP A 93 -10.99 -14.14 -10.73
CA ASP A 93 -10.05 -14.51 -11.78
C ASP A 93 -9.08 -13.36 -12.07
N ILE A 94 -8.10 -13.22 -11.20
CA ILE A 94 -7.09 -12.15 -11.28
C ILE A 94 -6.13 -12.32 -12.47
N LEU A 95 -6.06 -13.52 -13.07
CA LEU A 95 -5.16 -13.79 -14.21
C LEU A 95 -5.73 -13.25 -15.53
N HIS A 96 -7.06 -13.20 -15.67
CA HIS A 96 -7.71 -12.87 -16.94
C HIS A 96 -8.56 -11.60 -16.88
N ARG A 97 -8.80 -11.04 -15.69
CA ARG A 97 -9.62 -9.84 -15.51
C ARG A 97 -8.84 -8.71 -14.84
N ASP A 98 -9.13 -7.50 -15.26
CA ASP A 98 -8.65 -6.29 -14.56
C ASP A 98 -9.30 -6.20 -13.19
N VAL A 99 -8.51 -5.83 -12.19
CA VAL A 99 -8.96 -5.69 -10.80
C VAL A 99 -8.88 -4.23 -10.37
N VAL A 100 -9.90 -3.74 -9.68
CA VAL A 100 -9.83 -2.46 -8.98
C VAL A 100 -10.02 -2.73 -7.49
N VAL A 101 -9.05 -2.35 -6.69
CA VAL A 101 -9.08 -2.52 -5.24
C VAL A 101 -9.41 -1.20 -4.56
N TYR A 102 -10.27 -1.24 -3.57
CA TYR A 102 -10.54 -0.08 -2.74
C TYR A 102 -10.74 -0.48 -1.26
N THR A 103 -10.54 0.51 -0.39
CA THR A 103 -10.84 0.48 1.03
C THR A 103 -11.53 1.79 1.44
N ARG A 104 -11.19 2.36 2.58
CA ARG A 104 -11.49 3.75 2.93
C ARG A 104 -10.45 4.67 2.30
N LYS A 105 -10.80 5.92 2.05
CA LYS A 105 -9.88 6.95 1.57
C LYS A 105 -8.66 7.07 2.49
N GLY A 106 -7.46 7.06 1.91
CA GLY A 106 -6.19 7.18 2.61
C GLY A 106 -5.77 5.93 3.38
N ASP A 107 -6.41 4.79 3.14
CA ASP A 107 -5.98 3.52 3.73
C ASP A 107 -5.01 2.80 2.76
N PRO A 108 -3.73 2.63 3.12
CA PRO A 108 -2.73 2.04 2.24
C PRO A 108 -2.97 0.55 1.94
N PHE A 109 -3.88 -0.11 2.64
CA PHE A 109 -4.20 -1.50 2.38
C PHE A 109 -4.89 -1.75 1.03
N ALA A 110 -5.53 -0.74 0.41
CA ALA A 110 -5.98 -0.84 -0.98
C ALA A 110 -4.82 -1.05 -1.95
N TYR A 111 -3.73 -0.33 -1.74
CA TYR A 111 -2.50 -0.45 -2.53
C TYR A 111 -1.78 -1.79 -2.29
N TYR A 112 -1.77 -2.23 -1.04
CA TYR A 112 -1.25 -3.55 -0.71
C TYR A 112 -2.05 -4.65 -1.40
N GLY A 113 -3.38 -4.58 -1.39
CA GLY A 113 -4.25 -5.53 -2.11
C GLY A 113 -3.99 -5.55 -3.61
N ALA A 114 -3.89 -4.39 -4.25
CA ALA A 114 -3.57 -4.30 -5.68
C ALA A 114 -2.18 -4.91 -5.98
N ARG A 115 -1.19 -4.63 -5.13
CA ARG A 115 0.13 -5.23 -5.25
C ARG A 115 0.11 -6.74 -5.05
N MET A 116 -0.74 -7.29 -4.17
CA MET A 116 -0.89 -8.74 -4.03
C MET A 116 -1.45 -9.38 -5.30
N VAL A 117 -2.35 -8.72 -6.00
CA VAL A 117 -2.79 -9.19 -7.32
C VAL A 117 -1.60 -9.32 -8.28
N GLU A 118 -0.76 -8.28 -8.41
CA GLU A 118 0.44 -8.30 -9.26
C GLU A 118 1.49 -9.31 -8.76
N TYR A 119 1.69 -9.41 -7.44
CA TYR A 119 2.66 -10.31 -6.81
C TYR A 119 2.40 -11.79 -7.14
N TYR A 120 1.13 -12.17 -7.27
CA TYR A 120 0.73 -13.52 -7.65
C TYR A 120 0.46 -13.69 -9.15
N GLY A 121 0.99 -12.81 -10.00
CA GLY A 121 0.92 -12.93 -11.46
C GLY A 121 -0.40 -12.43 -12.05
N GLY A 122 -1.21 -11.71 -11.29
CA GLY A 122 -2.43 -11.09 -11.78
C GLY A 122 -2.15 -10.03 -12.85
N ARG A 123 -3.11 -9.82 -13.72
CA ARG A 123 -2.93 -9.04 -14.95
C ARG A 123 -2.72 -7.55 -14.70
N HIS A 124 -3.76 -6.85 -14.30
CA HIS A 124 -3.74 -5.41 -14.02
C HIS A 124 -4.54 -5.12 -12.76
N ALA A 125 -3.89 -4.50 -11.79
CA ALA A 125 -4.53 -4.05 -10.57
C ALA A 125 -4.43 -2.54 -10.46
N ARG A 126 -5.56 -1.89 -10.22
CA ARG A 126 -5.65 -0.44 -9.99
C ARG A 126 -6.21 -0.19 -8.60
N VAL A 127 -5.92 0.97 -8.07
CA VAL A 127 -6.41 1.40 -6.76
C VAL A 127 -7.35 2.58 -6.90
N TYR A 128 -8.54 2.45 -6.36
CA TYR A 128 -9.43 3.59 -6.17
C TYR A 128 -9.10 4.26 -4.82
N HIS A 129 -8.23 5.28 -4.85
CA HIS A 129 -7.72 5.95 -3.65
C HIS A 129 -8.82 6.62 -2.81
N GLY A 130 -9.80 7.23 -3.46
CA GLY A 130 -10.94 7.87 -2.78
C GLY A 130 -11.82 6.88 -2.01
N GLY A 131 -11.74 5.61 -2.39
CA GLY A 131 -12.42 4.52 -1.71
C GLY A 131 -13.92 4.72 -1.56
N ILE A 132 -14.49 4.08 -0.55
CA ILE A 132 -15.92 4.18 -0.26
C ILE A 132 -16.33 5.61 0.14
N ASP A 133 -15.40 6.40 0.68
CA ASP A 133 -15.68 7.75 1.17
C ASP A 133 -15.99 8.69 0.00
N ASP A 134 -15.14 8.75 -1.03
CA ASP A 134 -15.38 9.61 -2.20
C ASP A 134 -16.52 9.09 -3.07
N TRP A 135 -16.74 7.76 -3.11
CA TRP A 135 -17.90 7.18 -3.78
C TRP A 135 -19.21 7.68 -3.17
N LYS A 136 -19.31 7.66 -1.83
CA LYS A 136 -20.45 8.21 -1.08
C LYS A 136 -20.58 9.73 -1.26
N ALA A 137 -19.48 10.46 -1.15
CA ALA A 137 -19.47 11.92 -1.31
C ALA A 137 -19.94 12.36 -2.72
N ALA A 138 -19.66 11.54 -3.75
CA ALA A 138 -20.16 11.76 -5.10
C ALA A 138 -21.63 11.34 -5.30
N GLY A 139 -22.35 10.97 -4.25
CA GLY A 139 -23.77 10.55 -4.32
C GLY A 139 -23.99 9.26 -5.11
N LYS A 140 -22.98 8.42 -5.26
CA LYS A 140 -23.08 7.17 -6.01
C LYS A 140 -23.82 6.10 -5.22
N PRO A 141 -24.54 5.17 -5.90
CA PRO A 141 -25.30 4.12 -5.25
C PRO A 141 -24.41 3.17 -4.46
N LEU A 142 -24.96 2.63 -3.38
CA LEU A 142 -24.36 1.56 -2.61
C LEU A 142 -25.22 0.31 -2.72
N ASP A 143 -24.56 -0.85 -2.61
CA ASP A 143 -25.20 -2.14 -2.42
C ASP A 143 -24.88 -2.66 -1.00
N THR A 144 -25.77 -3.50 -0.46
CA THR A 144 -25.60 -4.20 0.83
C THR A 144 -25.74 -5.72 0.68
N GLY A 145 -26.06 -6.19 -0.53
CA GLY A 145 -26.19 -7.60 -0.87
C GLY A 145 -24.81 -8.23 -1.07
N GLU A 146 -24.59 -9.42 -0.52
CA GLU A 146 -23.37 -10.17 -0.76
C GLU A 146 -23.23 -10.54 -2.24
N VAL A 147 -22.14 -10.13 -2.88
CA VAL A 147 -21.81 -10.50 -4.27
C VAL A 147 -21.05 -11.83 -4.26
N LYS A 148 -21.67 -12.88 -4.82
CA LYS A 148 -21.07 -14.20 -4.96
C LYS A 148 -20.74 -14.49 -6.42
N LEU A 149 -19.45 -14.59 -6.72
CA LEU A 149 -18.98 -15.08 -8.01
C LEU A 149 -18.83 -16.60 -7.96
N ALA A 150 -18.99 -17.24 -9.13
CA ALA A 150 -18.71 -18.66 -9.23
C ALA A 150 -17.21 -18.92 -8.98
N PRO A 151 -16.83 -19.89 -8.12
CA PRO A 151 -15.42 -20.22 -7.90
C PRO A 151 -14.70 -20.56 -9.22
N VAL A 152 -13.43 -20.13 -9.31
CA VAL A 152 -12.54 -20.41 -10.43
C VAL A 152 -11.30 -21.15 -9.98
N ALA A 153 -10.83 -22.09 -10.81
CA ALA A 153 -9.57 -22.77 -10.55
C ALA A 153 -8.41 -21.85 -10.94
N LEU A 154 -7.60 -21.44 -9.96
CA LEU A 154 -6.41 -20.63 -10.17
C LEU A 154 -5.15 -21.43 -9.82
N SER A 155 -4.11 -21.27 -10.64
CA SER A 155 -2.76 -21.74 -10.37
C SER A 155 -1.83 -20.53 -10.35
N LEU A 156 -1.77 -19.86 -9.22
CA LEU A 156 -0.97 -18.64 -9.05
C LEU A 156 0.48 -19.01 -8.79
N THR A 157 1.38 -18.14 -9.24
CA THR A 157 2.81 -18.20 -8.97
C THR A 157 3.26 -16.89 -8.34
N VAL A 158 4.35 -16.92 -7.58
CA VAL A 158 4.99 -15.69 -7.11
C VAL A 158 5.87 -15.19 -8.24
N GLU A 159 5.37 -14.23 -9.01
CA GLU A 159 6.14 -13.62 -10.11
C GLU A 159 7.27 -12.72 -9.59
N GLY A 160 7.16 -12.25 -8.35
CA GLY A 160 8.15 -11.36 -7.74
C GLY A 160 8.34 -10.03 -8.47
N GLN A 161 7.53 -9.74 -9.49
CA GLN A 161 7.61 -8.48 -10.21
C GLN A 161 7.31 -7.32 -9.25
N GLY A 162 8.23 -6.34 -9.24
CA GLY A 162 8.11 -5.22 -8.30
C GLY A 162 8.40 -5.56 -6.83
N ALA A 163 8.77 -6.79 -6.50
CA ALA A 163 9.17 -7.21 -5.15
C ALA A 163 10.69 -7.46 -5.06
N LEU A 164 11.23 -7.33 -3.84
CA LEU A 164 12.65 -7.51 -3.55
C LEU A 164 12.81 -8.04 -2.12
N GLY A 165 13.65 -9.06 -1.95
CA GLY A 165 13.92 -9.68 -0.65
C GLY A 165 15.12 -9.06 0.08
N ASN A 166 15.39 -9.54 1.31
CA ASN A 166 16.49 -9.04 2.14
C ASN A 166 17.86 -9.17 1.46
N LYS A 167 18.13 -10.32 0.84
CA LYS A 167 19.43 -10.59 0.20
C LYS A 167 19.70 -9.61 -0.93
N GLU A 168 18.70 -9.38 -1.77
CA GLU A 168 18.82 -8.45 -2.87
C GLU A 168 18.96 -7.00 -2.39
N LEU A 169 18.23 -6.59 -1.32
CA LEU A 169 18.38 -5.25 -0.76
C LEU A 169 19.78 -5.02 -0.20
N VAL A 170 20.31 -5.97 0.58
CA VAL A 170 21.69 -5.89 1.11
C VAL A 170 22.70 -5.72 -0.02
N GLU A 171 22.52 -6.42 -1.15
CA GLU A 171 23.38 -6.26 -2.32
C GLU A 171 23.27 -4.88 -2.97
N ARG A 172 22.04 -4.30 -3.06
CA ARG A 172 21.87 -2.91 -3.56
C ARG A 172 22.54 -1.89 -2.66
N VAL A 173 22.43 -2.06 -1.35
CA VAL A 173 23.13 -1.22 -0.37
C VAL A 173 24.65 -1.30 -0.59
N ARG A 174 25.19 -2.51 -0.67
CA ARG A 174 26.63 -2.74 -0.83
C ARG A 174 27.19 -2.14 -2.13
N THR A 175 26.43 -2.20 -3.22
CA THR A 175 26.85 -1.74 -4.54
C THR A 175 26.46 -0.32 -4.88
N GLY A 176 25.58 0.30 -4.10
CA GLY A 176 25.00 1.62 -4.43
C GLY A 176 24.19 1.62 -5.73
N SER A 177 23.67 0.45 -6.16
CA SER A 177 23.05 0.28 -7.47
C SER A 177 21.57 0.71 -7.53
N ALA A 178 20.95 1.01 -6.38
CA ALA A 178 19.56 1.46 -6.31
C ALA A 178 19.43 2.70 -5.42
N GLN A 179 18.39 3.49 -5.67
CA GLN A 179 17.89 4.51 -4.75
C GLN A 179 17.01 3.83 -3.71
N ILE A 180 17.22 4.10 -2.44
CA ILE A 180 16.46 3.46 -1.35
C ILE A 180 15.60 4.52 -0.68
N LEU A 181 14.30 4.26 -0.58
CA LEU A 181 13.32 5.17 -0.04
C LEU A 181 12.63 4.54 1.18
N ASP A 182 12.87 5.12 2.35
CA ASP A 182 12.17 4.78 3.58
C ASP A 182 10.91 5.66 3.71
N VAL A 183 9.74 5.04 3.69
CA VAL A 183 8.47 5.77 3.79
C VAL A 183 7.81 5.64 5.17
N ARG A 184 8.61 5.26 6.17
CA ARG A 184 8.19 5.29 7.58
C ARG A 184 8.23 6.71 8.14
N THR A 185 7.66 6.89 9.30
CA THR A 185 7.78 8.15 10.03
C THR A 185 9.24 8.50 10.33
N VAL A 186 9.53 9.78 10.54
CA VAL A 186 10.88 10.24 10.91
C VAL A 186 11.37 9.52 12.17
N LYS A 187 10.50 9.30 13.16
CA LYS A 187 10.85 8.60 14.41
C LYS A 187 11.20 7.12 14.21
N GLU A 188 10.51 6.44 13.29
CA GLU A 188 10.87 5.07 12.90
C GLU A 188 12.23 5.05 12.18
N TYR A 189 12.49 6.02 11.30
CA TYR A 189 13.73 6.17 10.54
C TYR A 189 14.93 6.42 11.47
N THR A 190 14.81 7.34 12.42
CA THR A 190 15.88 7.69 13.37
C THR A 190 16.07 6.68 14.51
N GLY A 191 15.26 5.62 14.55
CA GLY A 191 15.32 4.65 15.64
C GLY A 191 14.72 5.10 16.97
N GLU A 192 14.02 6.24 17.00
CA GLU A 192 13.29 6.69 18.19
C GLU A 192 12.03 5.87 18.46
N ASP A 193 11.33 5.44 17.39
CA ASP A 193 10.18 4.53 17.44
C ASP A 193 10.57 3.16 16.92
N ILE A 194 10.80 2.20 17.83
CA ILE A 194 11.30 0.87 17.51
C ILE A 194 10.13 -0.11 17.42
N ARG A 195 9.82 -0.59 16.21
CA ARG A 195 8.73 -1.53 15.93
C ARG A 195 9.19 -2.88 15.38
N ALA A 196 10.49 -3.19 15.54
CA ALA A 196 11.13 -4.45 15.20
C ALA A 196 12.16 -4.82 16.28
N ILE A 197 13.02 -5.81 16.04
CA ILE A 197 14.07 -6.18 17.00
C ILE A 197 15.11 -5.06 17.19
N ARG A 198 15.27 -4.19 16.19
CA ARG A 198 16.08 -2.97 16.24
C ARG A 198 15.39 -1.83 15.51
N GLY A 199 15.67 -0.59 15.91
CA GLY A 199 15.36 0.66 15.23
C GLY A 199 16.48 1.05 14.28
N GLY A 200 16.28 2.19 13.58
CA GLY A 200 17.20 2.72 12.58
C GLY A 200 16.65 2.51 11.16
N HIS A 201 17.54 2.60 10.16
CA HIS A 201 17.14 2.52 8.77
C HIS A 201 18.21 1.82 7.89
N VAL A 202 17.81 1.49 6.65
CA VAL A 202 18.71 0.91 5.64
C VAL A 202 19.74 1.97 5.21
N PRO A 203 21.05 1.66 5.19
CA PRO A 203 22.08 2.65 4.87
C PRO A 203 21.85 3.37 3.55
N GLY A 204 22.00 4.70 3.58
CA GLY A 204 21.80 5.56 2.43
C GLY A 204 20.35 5.75 1.98
N ALA A 205 19.37 5.28 2.76
CA ALA A 205 17.97 5.50 2.45
C ALA A 205 17.59 6.99 2.64
N VAL A 206 16.79 7.51 1.71
CA VAL A 206 16.14 8.81 1.84
C VAL A 206 14.81 8.61 2.58
N ASN A 207 14.54 9.39 3.61
CA ASN A 207 13.26 9.31 4.30
C ASN A 207 12.24 10.30 3.73
N VAL A 208 11.13 9.77 3.24
CA VAL A 208 9.93 10.54 2.87
C VAL A 208 8.73 9.77 3.41
N PRO A 209 8.16 10.15 4.54
CA PRO A 209 6.98 9.49 5.11
C PRO A 209 5.84 9.40 4.10
N TYR A 210 5.14 8.26 4.03
CA TYR A 210 4.10 8.04 3.02
C TYR A 210 2.95 9.04 3.15
N GLU A 211 2.70 9.56 4.35
CA GLU A 211 1.74 10.62 4.62
C GLU A 211 2.06 11.93 3.86
N ALA A 212 3.32 12.11 3.46
CA ALA A 212 3.72 13.26 2.64
C ALA A 212 3.10 13.23 1.23
N ASN A 213 2.60 12.09 0.77
CA ASN A 213 1.82 11.99 -0.47
C ASN A 213 0.46 12.70 -0.36
N TRP A 214 -0.06 12.91 0.84
CA TRP A 214 -1.40 13.45 1.05
C TRP A 214 -1.40 14.99 1.07
N VAL A 215 -2.53 15.57 0.72
CA VAL A 215 -2.76 17.03 0.80
C VAL A 215 -2.42 17.53 2.21
N ASP A 216 -2.75 16.75 3.22
CA ASP A 216 -2.48 17.05 4.61
C ASP A 216 -1.86 15.83 5.31
N PRO A 217 -0.54 15.83 5.51
CA PRO A 217 0.19 14.73 6.15
C PRO A 217 -0.30 14.41 7.57
N GLU A 218 -0.89 15.38 8.29
CA GLU A 218 -1.39 15.21 9.65
C GLU A 218 -2.85 14.73 9.71
N ALA A 219 -3.50 14.55 8.55
CA ALA A 219 -4.92 14.19 8.51
C ALA A 219 -5.22 12.88 9.25
N ALA A 220 -4.38 11.85 9.10
CA ALA A 220 -4.57 10.58 9.79
C ALA A 220 -4.42 10.72 11.31
N THR A 221 -3.45 11.50 11.77
CA THR A 221 -3.24 11.80 13.19
C THR A 221 -4.46 12.49 13.79
N ARG A 222 -5.00 13.50 13.09
CA ARG A 222 -6.20 14.22 13.55
C ARG A 222 -7.46 13.33 13.56
N LEU A 223 -7.59 12.43 12.58
CA LEU A 223 -8.68 11.44 12.56
C LEU A 223 -8.56 10.48 13.75
N ALA A 224 -7.37 9.93 14.00
CA ALA A 224 -7.12 9.02 15.12
C ALA A 224 -7.39 9.69 16.47
N ALA A 225 -7.03 10.97 16.61
CA ALA A 225 -7.30 11.79 17.79
C ALA A 225 -8.78 12.27 17.88
N LYS A 226 -9.65 11.90 16.93
CA LYS A 226 -11.05 12.34 16.84
C LYS A 226 -11.23 13.87 16.77
N GLN A 227 -10.26 14.58 16.25
CA GLN A 227 -10.28 16.03 16.06
C GLN A 227 -11.04 16.42 14.78
N THR A 228 -11.22 15.48 13.86
CA THR A 228 -12.01 15.62 12.64
C THR A 228 -12.66 14.29 12.28
N THR A 229 -13.71 14.33 11.47
CA THR A 229 -14.32 13.17 10.80
C THR A 229 -14.09 13.21 9.29
N SER A 230 -13.64 14.36 8.75
CA SER A 230 -13.33 14.49 7.33
C SER A 230 -12.06 13.73 6.97
N ARG A 231 -12.13 13.03 5.84
CA ARG A 231 -11.00 12.34 5.22
C ARG A 231 -10.42 13.09 4.00
N ASP A 232 -10.85 14.34 3.77
CA ASP A 232 -10.43 15.11 2.60
C ASP A 232 -8.91 15.35 2.56
N GLY A 233 -8.31 15.58 3.73
CA GLY A 233 -6.87 15.73 3.87
C GLY A 233 -6.05 14.51 3.45
N LEU A 234 -6.66 13.31 3.40
CA LEU A 234 -6.04 12.07 2.93
C LEU A 234 -6.04 11.92 1.41
N SER A 235 -6.59 12.87 0.64
CA SER A 235 -6.45 12.88 -0.83
C SER A 235 -4.98 12.99 -1.21
N LEU A 236 -4.58 12.34 -2.29
CA LEU A 236 -3.23 12.53 -2.82
C LEU A 236 -3.04 13.98 -3.27
N LYS A 237 -1.85 14.50 -3.07
CA LYS A 237 -1.42 15.79 -3.61
C LYS A 237 -1.56 15.84 -5.13
N PRO A 238 -1.71 17.03 -5.72
CA PRO A 238 -1.58 17.23 -7.15
C PRO A 238 -0.27 16.66 -7.69
N ARG A 239 -0.32 16.15 -8.92
CA ARG A 239 0.82 15.44 -9.53
C ARG A 239 2.11 16.26 -9.54
N ASP A 240 2.00 17.56 -9.73
CA ASP A 240 3.18 18.45 -9.76
C ASP A 240 3.80 18.61 -8.37
N GLU A 241 3.00 18.66 -7.31
CA GLU A 241 3.51 18.65 -5.94
C GLU A 241 4.17 17.32 -5.58
N LEU A 242 3.61 16.20 -6.02
CA LEU A 242 4.22 14.87 -5.86
C LEU A 242 5.55 14.79 -6.63
N ARG A 243 5.66 15.36 -7.85
CA ARG A 243 6.93 15.42 -8.56
C ARG A 243 7.98 16.22 -7.81
N GLN A 244 7.59 17.34 -7.19
CA GLN A 244 8.49 18.14 -6.36
C GLN A 244 8.94 17.38 -5.11
N LEU A 245 8.03 16.63 -4.47
CA LEU A 245 8.34 15.80 -3.30
C LEU A 245 9.45 14.79 -3.60
N TYR A 246 9.41 14.17 -4.78
CA TYR A 246 10.37 13.15 -5.21
C TYR A 246 11.45 13.67 -6.17
N ALA A 247 11.63 14.99 -6.31
CA ALA A 247 12.56 15.59 -7.27
C ALA A 247 14.04 15.23 -7.07
N LYS A 248 14.40 14.70 -5.90
CA LYS A 248 15.77 14.21 -5.61
C LYS A 248 16.03 12.80 -6.15
N LEU A 249 14.99 12.07 -6.56
CA LEU A 249 15.10 10.73 -7.12
C LEU A 249 15.14 10.79 -8.65
N ASP A 250 15.91 9.90 -9.25
CA ASP A 250 15.99 9.74 -10.70
C ASP A 250 14.95 8.70 -11.16
N PRO A 251 13.94 9.08 -11.97
CA PRO A 251 12.89 8.16 -12.41
C PRO A 251 13.39 6.99 -13.28
N GLN A 252 14.60 7.07 -13.83
CA GLN A 252 15.19 6.02 -14.66
C GLN A 252 16.01 5.00 -13.88
N LYS A 253 16.31 5.29 -12.60
CA LYS A 253 17.06 4.39 -11.72
C LYS A 253 16.13 3.46 -10.95
N GLU A 254 16.63 2.26 -10.61
CA GLU A 254 15.94 1.38 -9.71
C GLU A 254 15.69 2.11 -8.37
N THR A 255 14.43 2.16 -7.95
CA THR A 255 14.01 2.75 -6.68
C THR A 255 13.38 1.67 -5.83
N VAL A 256 14.01 1.36 -4.70
CA VAL A 256 13.50 0.40 -3.72
C VAL A 256 12.79 1.15 -2.61
N VAL A 257 11.51 0.90 -2.46
CA VAL A 257 10.66 1.50 -1.43
C VAL A 257 10.42 0.49 -0.31
N TYR A 258 10.60 0.91 0.93
CA TYR A 258 10.25 0.08 2.08
C TYR A 258 9.57 0.89 3.19
N CYS A 259 8.81 0.20 4.03
CA CYS A 259 8.23 0.78 5.24
C CYS A 259 8.47 -0.15 6.44
N GLN A 260 7.49 -0.36 7.31
CA GLN A 260 7.60 -1.35 8.38
C GLN A 260 7.42 -2.78 7.87
N SER A 261 6.45 -3.01 6.95
CA SER A 261 6.01 -4.35 6.52
C SER A 261 5.32 -4.36 5.15
N GLY A 262 5.70 -3.46 4.24
CA GLY A 262 5.30 -3.43 2.83
C GLY A 262 4.00 -2.65 2.51
N VAL A 263 3.11 -2.42 3.46
CA VAL A 263 1.80 -1.81 3.21
C VAL A 263 1.91 -0.34 2.78
N ARG A 264 2.51 0.52 3.61
CA ARG A 264 2.72 1.95 3.30
C ARG A 264 3.61 2.13 2.05
N ALA A 265 4.60 1.25 1.90
CA ALA A 265 5.47 1.23 0.73
C ALA A 265 4.72 0.94 -0.57
N SER A 266 3.63 0.16 -0.53
CA SER A 266 2.80 -0.12 -1.71
C SER A 266 2.12 1.14 -2.25
N GLU A 267 1.66 2.05 -1.38
CA GLU A 267 1.09 3.35 -1.80
C GLU A 267 2.15 4.20 -2.49
N THR A 268 3.29 4.44 -1.85
CA THR A 268 4.35 5.26 -2.44
C THR A 268 4.89 4.65 -3.74
N ALA A 269 5.01 3.33 -3.81
CA ALA A 269 5.44 2.66 -5.05
C ALA A 269 4.45 2.90 -6.20
N ALA A 270 3.14 2.84 -5.95
CA ALA A 270 2.12 3.15 -6.95
C ALA A 270 2.18 4.62 -7.39
N VAL A 271 2.34 5.55 -6.44
CA VAL A 271 2.51 6.98 -6.73
C VAL A 271 3.75 7.23 -7.61
N LEU A 272 4.90 6.64 -7.28
CA LEU A 272 6.12 6.78 -8.08
C LEU A 272 5.94 6.23 -9.50
N ARG A 273 5.30 5.06 -9.66
CA ARG A 273 4.99 4.49 -10.98
C ARG A 273 4.09 5.44 -11.79
N ASP A 274 3.07 6.03 -11.19
CA ASP A 274 2.20 7.02 -11.84
C ASP A 274 2.92 8.33 -12.18
N LEU A 275 3.99 8.67 -11.46
CA LEU A 275 4.86 9.79 -11.77
C LEU A 275 5.84 9.51 -12.93
N GLY A 276 5.96 8.24 -13.36
CA GLY A 276 6.79 7.82 -14.49
C GLY A 276 8.12 7.16 -14.09
N PHE A 277 8.27 6.74 -12.83
CA PHE A 277 9.41 5.92 -12.42
C PHE A 277 9.31 4.53 -13.06
N THR A 278 10.34 4.13 -13.81
CA THR A 278 10.29 2.95 -14.66
C THR A 278 10.66 1.65 -13.96
N ASN A 279 11.39 1.70 -12.84
CA ASN A 279 11.84 0.52 -12.09
C ASN A 279 11.64 0.72 -10.58
N VAL A 280 10.39 0.59 -10.14
CA VAL A 280 10.03 0.71 -8.72
C VAL A 280 9.83 -0.68 -8.14
N LYS A 281 10.49 -0.96 -7.03
CA LYS A 281 10.38 -2.21 -6.29
C LYS A 281 9.99 -1.94 -4.84
N VAL A 282 9.15 -2.79 -4.28
CA VAL A 282 8.87 -2.82 -2.85
C VAL A 282 9.75 -3.88 -2.21
N HIS A 283 10.51 -3.50 -1.19
CA HIS A 283 11.19 -4.46 -0.35
C HIS A 283 10.13 -5.18 0.49
N GLU A 284 9.86 -6.44 0.13
CA GLU A 284 8.72 -7.20 0.66
C GLU A 284 8.75 -7.35 2.17
N PRO A 285 9.85 -7.82 2.79
CA PRO A 285 9.92 -7.97 4.24
C PRO A 285 10.00 -6.63 4.96
N SER A 286 10.26 -5.56 4.25
CA SER A 286 10.43 -4.19 4.76
C SER A 286 11.35 -4.12 5.99
N TRP A 287 11.19 -3.12 6.84
CA TRP A 287 12.07 -3.01 8.01
C TRP A 287 11.92 -4.19 8.98
N LEU A 288 10.70 -4.72 9.14
CA LEU A 288 10.45 -5.83 10.04
C LEU A 288 11.35 -7.04 9.72
N GLY A 289 11.41 -7.44 8.46
CA GLY A 289 12.24 -8.54 8.03
C GLY A 289 13.73 -8.17 7.90
N TYR A 290 14.05 -6.95 7.45
CA TYR A 290 15.44 -6.47 7.34
C TYR A 290 16.11 -6.37 8.71
N ALA A 291 15.42 -5.80 9.69
CA ALA A 291 15.91 -5.68 11.06
C ALA A 291 16.22 -7.03 11.71
N GLY A 292 15.53 -8.10 11.29
CA GLY A 292 15.77 -9.47 11.74
C GLY A 292 17.08 -10.08 11.20
N VAL A 293 17.65 -9.52 10.12
CA VAL A 293 18.96 -9.94 9.58
C VAL A 293 20.05 -9.16 10.27
N LEU A 294 20.52 -9.65 11.43
CA LEU A 294 21.47 -8.92 12.29
C LEU A 294 22.82 -8.63 11.61
N SER A 295 23.18 -9.39 10.57
CA SER A 295 24.37 -9.13 9.76
C SER A 295 24.17 -8.07 8.68
N ALA A 296 22.95 -7.63 8.41
CA ALA A 296 22.69 -6.55 7.48
C ALA A 296 23.02 -5.20 8.13
N PRO A 297 23.72 -4.29 7.42
CA PRO A 297 24.08 -2.98 7.96
C PRO A 297 22.84 -2.11 8.20
N ALA A 298 22.88 -1.27 9.24
CA ALA A 298 21.85 -0.28 9.54
C ALA A 298 22.50 1.02 10.01
N GLU A 299 21.85 2.15 9.72
CA GLU A 299 22.19 3.47 10.29
C GLU A 299 21.21 3.80 11.42
N ASP A 300 21.64 4.62 12.36
CA ASP A 300 20.89 4.97 13.59
C ASP A 300 20.37 3.75 14.35
N GLU A 301 21.19 2.70 14.42
CA GLU A 301 20.82 1.41 14.97
C GLU A 301 20.63 1.47 16.49
N VAL A 302 19.46 1.08 16.97
CA VAL A 302 19.11 0.97 18.39
C VAL A 302 18.40 -0.35 18.63
N PHE A 303 18.97 -1.21 19.49
CA PHE A 303 18.33 -2.48 19.86
C PHE A 303 17.27 -2.32 20.94
N VAL A 304 16.19 -3.08 20.81
CA VAL A 304 15.14 -3.15 21.81
C VAL A 304 15.67 -3.76 23.10
N ASN A 305 15.53 -3.06 24.21
CA ASN A 305 15.75 -3.63 25.53
C ASN A 305 14.52 -4.44 25.97
N VAL A 306 14.52 -5.74 25.66
CA VAL A 306 13.41 -6.65 25.94
C VAL A 306 13.10 -6.73 27.45
N GLY A 307 14.11 -6.65 28.31
CA GLY A 307 13.91 -6.63 29.78
C GLY A 307 13.13 -5.41 30.23
N ALA A 308 13.50 -4.22 29.73
CA ALA A 308 12.78 -2.99 30.03
C ALA A 308 11.35 -3.00 29.44
N LEU A 309 11.16 -3.56 28.25
CA LEU A 309 9.85 -3.72 27.62
C LEU A 309 8.93 -4.60 28.48
N ASN A 310 9.42 -5.77 28.88
CA ASN A 310 8.66 -6.70 29.73
C ASN A 310 8.29 -6.07 31.09
N ALA A 311 9.21 -5.33 31.72
CA ALA A 311 8.92 -4.61 32.95
C ALA A 311 7.81 -3.55 32.77
N ARG A 312 7.84 -2.79 31.68
CA ARG A 312 6.78 -1.83 31.34
C ARG A 312 5.44 -2.52 31.09
N MET A 313 5.43 -3.64 30.36
CA MET A 313 4.21 -4.43 30.12
C MET A 313 3.61 -4.94 31.42
N ALA A 314 4.41 -5.49 32.34
CA ALA A 314 3.94 -5.96 33.64
C ALA A 314 3.35 -4.80 34.47
N ALA A 315 4.00 -3.63 34.47
CA ALA A 315 3.47 -2.45 35.16
C ALA A 315 2.14 -1.96 34.58
N LEU A 316 1.99 -1.96 33.23
CA LEU A 316 0.73 -1.59 32.59
C LEU A 316 -0.38 -2.62 32.87
N GLN A 317 -0.10 -3.91 32.85
CA GLN A 317 -1.05 -4.97 33.22
C GLN A 317 -1.51 -4.82 34.67
N GLY A 318 -0.60 -4.51 35.60
CA GLY A 318 -0.94 -4.18 36.99
C GLY A 318 -1.90 -2.99 37.06
N ARG A 319 -1.58 -1.90 36.33
CA ARG A 319 -2.43 -0.69 36.30
C ARG A 319 -3.81 -0.95 35.73
N VAL A 320 -3.91 -1.75 34.66
CA VAL A 320 -5.23 -2.16 34.09
C VAL A 320 -6.05 -2.92 35.12
N LYS A 321 -5.45 -3.89 35.83
CA LYS A 321 -6.13 -4.65 36.87
C LYS A 321 -6.62 -3.75 38.02
N ASP A 322 -5.83 -2.78 38.42
CA ASP A 322 -6.22 -1.82 39.46
C ASP A 322 -7.42 -0.97 39.03
N LEU A 323 -7.39 -0.45 37.76
CA LEU A 323 -8.49 0.33 37.19
C LEU A 323 -9.77 -0.49 37.02
N GLU A 324 -9.66 -1.75 36.65
CA GLU A 324 -10.82 -2.69 36.58
C GLU A 324 -11.45 -2.90 37.96
N ALA A 325 -10.62 -3.06 39.01
CA ALA A 325 -11.08 -3.19 40.39
C ALA A 325 -11.79 -1.90 40.89
N GLU A 326 -11.20 -0.73 40.61
CA GLU A 326 -11.81 0.57 40.92
C GLU A 326 -13.16 0.73 40.20
N LEU A 327 -13.21 0.39 38.93
CA LEU A 327 -14.45 0.44 38.14
C LEU A 327 -15.54 -0.49 38.69
N ALA A 328 -15.16 -1.70 39.09
CA ALA A 328 -16.07 -2.67 39.70
C ALA A 328 -16.64 -2.14 41.01
N LYS A 329 -15.80 -1.53 41.86
CA LYS A 329 -16.20 -0.89 43.10
C LYS A 329 -17.19 0.26 42.85
N MET A 330 -16.86 1.18 41.94
CA MET A 330 -17.78 2.29 41.58
C MET A 330 -19.15 1.83 41.04
N ARG A 331 -19.18 0.68 40.36
CA ARG A 331 -20.44 0.10 39.86
C ARG A 331 -21.25 -0.55 41.01
N SER A 332 -20.60 -1.13 42.03
CA SER A 332 -21.29 -1.68 43.18
C SER A 332 -21.88 -0.58 44.09
N ASP A 333 -21.15 0.54 44.27
CA ASP A 333 -21.56 1.67 45.11
C ASP A 333 -22.73 2.49 44.52
N LYS A 334 -23.07 2.27 43.22
CA LYS A 334 -24.19 2.90 42.52
C LYS A 334 -25.48 2.05 42.50
N ARG A 335 -25.44 0.86 43.04
CA ARG A 335 -26.61 -0.03 43.24
C ARG A 335 -27.10 0.02 44.70
#